data_7df3d721f4052bafddf32b5aad20c34f
#
_entry.id   7df3d721f4052bafddf32b5aad20c34f
#
_cell.length_a   1.000
_cell.length_b   1.000
_cell.length_c   1.000
_cell.angle_alpha   90.00
_cell.angle_beta   90.00
_cell.angle_gamma   90.00
#
_symmetry.space_group_name_H-M   'P 1'
#
loop_
_entity.id
_entity.type
_entity.pdbx_description
1 polymer ?
#
loop_
_entity_poly.entity_id
_entity_poly.type
_entity_poly.pdbx_seq_one_letter_code
_entity_poly.pdbx_strand_id
1 'polypeptide(L)'
;NPDMNEDAETIEGHSSNYVVNFEFLQDKDGNPTPQVQVQDNLVKLKDAGTGFMCIKKEVIQQMFDKHPETKYVNDINVDMKFEPFMYALFDCIIDPDSRRYLSEDYTFCRRWQEMGGDVWLDPRTALNHVGHYTFRGNIRKLFTGENNHRRGQEAG
;
A
#
# COMPACT_ATOMS: atom_id res chain seq x y z
N ASN A 1 -3.27 -1.35 23.78
CA ASN A 1 -4.33 -2.33 24.04
C ASN A 1 -5.66 -1.60 23.98
N PRO A 2 -6.69 -2.12 23.30
CA PRO A 2 -8.01 -1.52 23.32
C PRO A 2 -8.56 -1.51 24.74
N ASP A 3 -9.29 -0.46 25.09
CA ASP A 3 -9.99 -0.39 26.37
C ASP A 3 -11.16 -1.39 26.33
N MET A 4 -11.15 -2.39 27.19
CA MET A 4 -12.18 -3.44 27.25
C MET A 4 -13.56 -2.94 27.68
N ASN A 5 -13.68 -1.65 28.04
CA ASN A 5 -14.95 -1.00 28.35
C ASN A 5 -15.59 -0.32 27.12
N GLU A 6 -14.92 -0.33 25.96
CA GLU A 6 -15.48 0.17 24.70
C GLU A 6 -16.43 -0.85 24.08
N ASP A 7 -17.38 -0.38 23.28
CA ASP A 7 -18.25 -1.28 22.50
C ASP A 7 -17.46 -2.02 21.41
N ALA A 8 -18.00 -3.14 20.93
CA ALA A 8 -17.31 -4.02 19.98
C ALA A 8 -16.93 -3.32 18.68
N GLU A 9 -17.73 -2.38 18.19
CA GLU A 9 -17.45 -1.63 16.95
C GLU A 9 -16.26 -0.68 17.14
N THR A 10 -16.19 -0.01 18.28
CA THR A 10 -15.08 0.87 18.66
C THR A 10 -13.77 0.08 18.82
N ILE A 11 -13.84 -1.09 19.51
CA ILE A 11 -12.69 -1.98 19.67
C ILE A 11 -12.18 -2.48 18.29
N GLU A 12 -13.07 -2.92 17.41
CA GLU A 12 -12.72 -3.32 16.05
C GLU A 12 -12.06 -2.18 15.27
N GLY A 13 -12.58 -0.95 15.37
CA GLY A 13 -12.01 0.22 14.71
C GLY A 13 -10.61 0.56 15.20
N HIS A 14 -10.33 0.41 16.50
CA HIS A 14 -9.02 0.69 17.10
C HIS A 14 -8.00 -0.44 16.90
N SER A 15 -8.44 -1.67 16.67
CA SER A 15 -7.55 -2.81 16.45
C SER A 15 -7.06 -2.92 15.00
N SER A 16 -7.66 -2.20 14.06
CA SER A 16 -7.32 -2.26 12.64
C SER A 16 -6.27 -1.21 12.29
N ASN A 17 -5.02 -1.63 12.11
CA ASN A 17 -3.97 -0.81 11.53
C ASN A 17 -3.91 -1.08 10.01
N TYR A 18 -4.19 -0.06 9.20
CA TYR A 18 -4.06 -0.16 7.76
C TYR A 18 -2.60 0.04 7.34
N VAL A 19 -2.08 -0.90 6.54
CA VAL A 19 -0.75 -0.78 5.93
C VAL A 19 -0.88 0.09 4.68
N VAL A 20 -0.91 1.40 4.89
CA VAL A 20 -1.05 2.41 3.83
C VAL A 20 -0.06 3.54 4.08
N ASN A 21 0.77 3.83 3.08
CA ASN A 21 1.68 4.97 3.10
C ASN A 21 1.16 6.05 2.15
N PHE A 22 0.67 7.15 2.72
CA PHE A 22 0.21 8.29 1.95
C PHE A 22 1.36 9.07 1.33
N GLU A 23 1.16 9.58 0.11
CA GLU A 23 1.99 10.61 -0.48
C GLU A 23 1.45 11.98 -0.05
N PHE A 24 2.14 12.61 0.91
CA PHE A 24 1.75 13.93 1.40
C PHE A 24 2.22 15.03 0.44
N LEU A 25 1.36 16.02 0.23
CA LEU A 25 1.71 17.23 -0.53
C LEU A 25 2.79 18.01 0.22
N GLN A 26 3.64 18.71 -0.54
CA GLN A 26 4.66 19.58 0.01
C GLN A 26 4.20 21.03 -0.05
N ASP A 27 4.60 21.82 0.92
CA ASP A 27 4.46 23.28 0.87
C ASP A 27 5.51 23.90 -0.07
N LYS A 28 5.48 25.24 -0.22
CA LYS A 28 6.40 25.98 -1.07
C LYS A 28 7.88 25.89 -0.64
N ASP A 29 8.14 25.46 0.58
CA ASP A 29 9.48 25.26 1.15
C ASP A 29 9.93 23.80 1.11
N GLY A 30 9.09 22.90 0.53
CA GLY A 30 9.37 21.48 0.38
C GLY A 30 9.04 20.63 1.62
N ASN A 31 8.40 21.20 2.64
CA ASN A 31 8.02 20.44 3.84
C ASN A 31 6.71 19.67 3.61
N PRO A 32 6.58 18.44 4.14
CA PRO A 32 5.35 17.69 4.01
C PRO A 32 4.21 18.39 4.76
N THR A 33 3.06 18.50 4.10
CA THR A 33 1.82 19.00 4.69
C THR A 33 0.93 17.81 5.11
N PRO A 34 -0.09 17.99 5.96
CA PRO A 34 -1.04 16.94 6.28
C PRO A 34 -2.07 16.69 5.15
N GLN A 35 -1.80 17.19 3.94
CA GLN A 35 -2.70 17.08 2.80
C GLN A 35 -2.22 15.99 1.84
N VAL A 36 -3.16 15.28 1.22
CA VAL A 36 -2.94 14.25 0.22
C VAL A 36 -3.57 14.65 -1.11
N GLN A 37 -3.02 14.16 -2.21
CA GLN A 37 -3.62 14.36 -3.52
C GLN A 37 -4.85 13.45 -3.67
N VAL A 38 -5.97 14.04 -4.09
CA VAL A 38 -7.21 13.32 -4.42
C VAL A 38 -7.58 13.60 -5.87
N GLN A 39 -7.83 12.55 -6.63
CA GLN A 39 -8.31 12.62 -8.02
C GLN A 39 -9.37 11.55 -8.24
N ASP A 40 -10.53 11.91 -8.81
CA ASP A 40 -11.65 11.00 -9.11
C ASP A 40 -12.11 10.16 -7.89
N ASN A 41 -12.08 10.75 -6.70
CA ASN A 41 -12.32 10.10 -5.40
C ASN A 41 -11.28 9.02 -5.02
N LEU A 42 -10.15 8.97 -5.68
CA LEU A 42 -9.00 8.14 -5.32
C LEU A 42 -7.96 8.99 -4.58
N VAL A 43 -7.26 8.38 -3.64
CA VAL A 43 -6.21 9.02 -2.84
C VAL A 43 -4.85 8.52 -3.28
N LYS A 44 -3.93 9.43 -3.59
CA LYS A 44 -2.57 9.06 -4.02
C LYS A 44 -1.76 8.47 -2.86
N LEU A 45 -1.08 7.37 -3.15
CA LEU A 45 -0.26 6.65 -2.18
C LEU A 45 1.21 6.65 -2.61
N LYS A 46 2.07 6.57 -1.62
CA LYS A 46 3.49 6.29 -1.78
C LYS A 46 3.74 4.79 -1.94
N ASP A 47 3.12 3.99 -1.10
CA ASP A 47 3.20 2.52 -1.14
C ASP A 47 1.84 1.93 -0.75
N ALA A 48 1.51 0.77 -1.28
CA ALA A 48 0.30 0.00 -0.96
C ALA A 48 0.65 -1.47 -0.79
N GLY A 49 -0.09 -2.16 0.08
CA GLY A 49 -0.03 -3.61 0.21
C GLY A 49 -0.77 -4.31 -0.92
N THR A 50 -0.33 -5.50 -1.32
CA THR A 50 -0.90 -6.28 -2.43
C THR A 50 -2.07 -7.17 -2.03
N GLY A 51 -2.52 -7.14 -0.77
CA GLY A 51 -3.63 -7.97 -0.30
C GLY A 51 -4.91 -7.83 -1.13
N PHE A 52 -5.15 -6.65 -1.71
CA PHE A 52 -6.17 -6.40 -2.72
C PHE A 52 -5.72 -5.25 -3.63
N MET A 53 -4.99 -5.57 -4.68
CA MET A 53 -4.44 -4.60 -5.62
C MET A 53 -4.93 -4.90 -7.04
N CYS A 54 -5.43 -3.88 -7.73
CA CYS A 54 -5.79 -3.96 -9.15
C CYS A 54 -4.68 -3.31 -9.99
N ILE A 55 -4.04 -4.08 -10.85
CA ILE A 55 -2.95 -3.64 -11.70
C ILE A 55 -3.39 -3.72 -13.16
N LYS A 56 -3.22 -2.63 -13.91
CA LYS A 56 -3.49 -2.65 -15.35
C LYS A 56 -2.47 -3.54 -16.05
N LYS A 57 -2.90 -4.32 -17.03
CA LYS A 57 -2.02 -5.21 -17.82
C LYS A 57 -0.84 -4.45 -18.43
N GLU A 58 -1.08 -3.25 -18.91
CA GLU A 58 -0.07 -2.39 -19.54
C GLU A 58 1.04 -2.01 -18.56
N VAL A 59 0.74 -1.88 -17.27
CA VAL A 59 1.75 -1.62 -16.22
C VAL A 59 2.72 -2.79 -16.14
N ILE A 60 2.20 -4.01 -16.06
CA ILE A 60 3.03 -5.22 -16.01
C ILE A 60 3.92 -5.33 -17.27
N GLN A 61 3.36 -5.06 -18.45
CA GLN A 61 4.14 -5.12 -19.69
C GLN A 61 5.27 -4.08 -19.71
N GLN A 62 4.97 -2.83 -19.31
CA GLN A 62 5.99 -1.78 -19.22
C GLN A 62 7.07 -2.11 -18.20
N MET A 63 6.71 -2.75 -17.07
CA MET A 63 7.68 -3.17 -16.07
C MET A 63 8.58 -4.31 -16.58
N PHE A 64 8.08 -5.25 -17.37
CA PHE A 64 8.92 -6.27 -18.04
C PHE A 64 9.95 -5.63 -18.94
N ASP A 65 9.54 -4.64 -19.73
CA ASP A 65 10.42 -3.95 -20.68
C ASP A 65 11.47 -3.09 -19.97
N LYS A 66 11.10 -2.47 -18.83
CA LYS A 66 11.97 -1.57 -18.08
C LYS A 66 12.92 -2.29 -17.13
N HIS A 67 12.50 -3.45 -16.60
CA HIS A 67 13.23 -4.23 -15.60
C HIS A 67 13.59 -5.64 -16.12
N PRO A 68 14.32 -5.76 -17.24
CA PRO A 68 14.72 -7.06 -17.80
C PRO A 68 15.61 -7.86 -16.83
N GLU A 69 16.29 -7.20 -15.90
CA GLU A 69 17.12 -7.82 -14.85
C GLU A 69 16.30 -8.65 -13.86
N THR A 70 15.00 -8.42 -13.77
CA THR A 70 14.10 -9.20 -12.89
C THR A 70 13.65 -10.51 -13.52
N LYS A 71 13.96 -10.74 -14.81
CA LYS A 71 13.65 -12.00 -15.47
C LYS A 71 14.44 -13.14 -14.86
N TYR A 72 13.77 -14.25 -14.55
CA TYR A 72 14.39 -15.42 -13.94
C TYR A 72 14.05 -16.71 -14.69
N VAL A 73 14.86 -17.74 -14.48
CA VAL A 73 14.61 -19.09 -14.96
C VAL A 73 13.88 -19.86 -13.89
N ASN A 74 12.75 -20.46 -14.25
CA ASN A 74 11.96 -21.26 -13.34
C ASN A 74 12.56 -22.66 -13.18
N ASP A 75 12.76 -23.11 -11.96
CA ASP A 75 13.26 -24.44 -11.59
C ASP A 75 12.14 -25.42 -11.17
N ILE A 76 10.91 -24.94 -11.07
CA ILE A 76 9.72 -25.77 -10.89
C ILE A 76 9.11 -26.08 -12.25
N ASN A 77 8.62 -27.28 -12.46
CA ASN A 77 8.13 -27.78 -13.75
C ASN A 77 6.86 -27.05 -14.22
N VAL A 78 7.02 -25.81 -14.72
CA VAL A 78 5.96 -24.97 -15.28
C VAL A 78 6.02 -25.04 -16.81
N ASP A 79 4.85 -25.03 -17.45
CA ASP A 79 4.73 -25.03 -18.92
C ASP A 79 5.54 -23.88 -19.54
N MET A 80 6.37 -24.19 -20.53
CA MET A 80 7.25 -23.26 -21.26
C MET A 80 6.52 -22.03 -21.84
N LYS A 81 5.21 -22.13 -22.08
CA LYS A 81 4.41 -20.98 -22.53
C LYS A 81 4.38 -19.81 -21.55
N PHE A 82 4.68 -20.06 -20.26
CA PHE A 82 4.73 -19.03 -19.22
C PHE A 82 6.12 -18.40 -19.05
N GLU A 83 7.16 -18.99 -19.67
CA GLU A 83 8.53 -18.46 -19.60
C GLU A 83 8.64 -16.97 -19.96
N PRO A 84 7.91 -16.44 -20.98
CA PRO A 84 7.94 -15.00 -21.29
C PRO A 84 7.43 -14.08 -20.17
N PHE A 85 6.77 -14.62 -19.14
CA PHE A 85 6.17 -13.86 -18.04
C PHE A 85 6.89 -14.06 -16.70
N MET A 86 8.04 -14.76 -16.70
CA MET A 86 8.81 -15.07 -15.49
C MET A 86 9.69 -13.90 -15.08
N TYR A 87 9.09 -12.92 -14.38
CA TYR A 87 9.76 -11.74 -13.86
C TYR A 87 9.48 -11.59 -12.36
N ALA A 88 10.51 -11.39 -11.55
CA ALA A 88 10.43 -11.14 -10.12
C ALA A 88 10.13 -9.65 -9.84
N LEU A 89 8.96 -9.17 -10.29
CA LEU A 89 8.55 -7.78 -10.06
C LEU A 89 8.21 -7.49 -8.59
N PHE A 90 7.87 -8.55 -7.84
CA PHE A 90 7.53 -8.54 -6.43
C PHE A 90 8.62 -9.22 -5.62
N ASP A 91 9.82 -8.67 -5.63
CA ASP A 91 10.95 -9.10 -4.80
C ASP A 91 11.18 -8.12 -3.64
N CYS A 92 11.89 -8.55 -2.62
CA CYS A 92 12.31 -7.68 -1.54
C CYS A 92 13.70 -7.11 -1.83
N ILE A 93 13.86 -5.80 -1.69
CA ILE A 93 15.14 -5.13 -1.93
C ILE A 93 15.55 -4.24 -0.76
N ILE A 94 16.85 -3.91 -0.70
CA ILE A 94 17.32 -2.78 0.09
C ILE A 94 17.32 -1.57 -0.84
N ASP A 95 16.41 -0.63 -0.59
CA ASP A 95 16.33 0.62 -1.32
C ASP A 95 17.68 1.36 -1.30
N PRO A 96 18.28 1.65 -2.45
CA PRO A 96 19.62 2.22 -2.52
C PRO A 96 19.73 3.60 -1.86
N ASP A 97 18.66 4.40 -1.93
CA ASP A 97 18.65 5.78 -1.44
C ASP A 97 18.35 5.86 0.05
N SER A 98 17.25 5.28 0.50
CA SER A 98 16.82 5.35 1.90
C SER A 98 17.45 4.28 2.80
N ARG A 99 18.10 3.26 2.23
CA ARG A 99 18.64 2.07 2.90
C ARG A 99 17.58 1.25 3.67
N ARG A 100 16.32 1.48 3.40
CA ARG A 100 15.22 0.69 3.95
C ARG A 100 15.13 -0.66 3.25
N TYR A 101 14.82 -1.71 4.02
CA TYR A 101 14.37 -2.96 3.45
C TYR A 101 12.91 -2.81 3.02
N LEU A 102 12.65 -2.89 1.72
CA LEU A 102 11.31 -2.83 1.14
C LEU A 102 10.75 -4.23 0.98
N SER A 103 9.49 -4.40 1.39
CA SER A 103 8.72 -5.60 1.09
C SER A 103 8.43 -5.68 -0.41
N GLU A 104 7.95 -6.82 -0.84
CA GLU A 104 7.64 -7.13 -2.25
C GLU A 104 6.63 -6.15 -2.87
N ASP A 105 5.60 -5.79 -2.11
CA ASP A 105 4.58 -4.84 -2.52
C ASP A 105 5.11 -3.41 -2.62
N TYR A 106 5.93 -2.97 -1.66
CA TYR A 106 6.56 -1.65 -1.71
C TYR A 106 7.58 -1.56 -2.84
N THR A 107 8.35 -2.61 -3.09
CA THR A 107 9.29 -2.68 -4.22
C THR A 107 8.56 -2.52 -5.54
N PHE A 108 7.44 -3.22 -5.73
CA PHE A 108 6.60 -3.07 -6.92
C PHE A 108 6.12 -1.63 -7.11
N CYS A 109 5.57 -1.02 -6.04
CA CYS A 109 5.10 0.36 -6.08
C CYS A 109 6.22 1.34 -6.45
N ARG A 110 7.42 1.18 -5.88
CA ARG A 110 8.58 2.04 -6.17
C ARG A 110 9.03 1.93 -7.63
N ARG A 111 9.22 0.74 -8.13
CA ARG A 111 9.56 0.52 -9.54
C ARG A 111 8.57 1.20 -10.48
N TRP A 112 7.27 1.09 -10.20
CA TRP A 112 6.26 1.74 -11.00
C TRP A 112 6.34 3.27 -10.93
N GLN A 113 6.57 3.84 -9.75
CA GLN A 113 6.71 5.28 -9.56
C GLN A 113 7.98 5.86 -10.20
N GLU A 114 9.09 5.12 -10.19
CA GLU A 114 10.34 5.49 -10.88
C GLU A 114 10.15 5.58 -12.40
N MET A 115 9.17 4.89 -12.94
CA MET A 115 8.75 4.97 -14.34
C MET A 115 7.74 6.11 -14.60
N GLY A 116 7.39 6.91 -13.59
CA GLY A 116 6.40 8.00 -13.67
C GLY A 116 4.95 7.56 -13.45
N GLY A 117 4.75 6.35 -12.94
CA GLY A 117 3.42 5.85 -12.60
C GLY A 117 2.94 6.28 -11.22
N ASP A 118 1.65 6.16 -10.98
CA ASP A 118 1.00 6.48 -9.72
C ASP A 118 0.32 5.26 -9.09
N VAL A 119 0.27 5.27 -7.77
CA VAL A 119 -0.46 4.29 -6.95
C VAL A 119 -1.62 5.00 -6.27
N TRP A 120 -2.82 4.42 -6.38
CA TRP A 120 -4.05 5.04 -5.91
C TRP A 120 -4.83 4.12 -4.99
N LEU A 121 -5.40 4.67 -3.94
CA LEU A 121 -6.33 4.00 -3.03
C LEU A 121 -7.77 4.39 -3.38
N ASP A 122 -8.65 3.42 -3.53
CA ASP A 122 -10.10 3.64 -3.49
C ASP A 122 -10.61 3.50 -2.04
N PRO A 123 -10.87 4.59 -1.32
CA PRO A 123 -11.33 4.54 0.07
C PRO A 123 -12.79 4.10 0.20
N ARG A 124 -13.51 3.94 -0.91
CA ARG A 124 -14.93 3.52 -0.91
C ARG A 124 -15.09 2.01 -0.75
N THR A 125 -14.04 1.26 -1.05
CA THR A 125 -14.04 -0.21 -0.96
C THR A 125 -13.76 -0.64 0.47
N ALA A 126 -14.74 -1.27 1.11
CA ALA A 126 -14.59 -1.88 2.42
C ALA A 126 -14.21 -3.35 2.26
N LEU A 127 -13.11 -3.76 2.87
CA LEU A 127 -12.60 -5.13 2.84
C LEU A 127 -12.43 -5.64 4.26
N ASN A 128 -12.70 -6.93 4.47
CA ASN A 128 -12.43 -7.61 5.71
C ASN A 128 -11.17 -8.47 5.57
N HIS A 129 -10.37 -8.49 6.61
CA HIS A 129 -9.27 -9.45 6.73
C HIS A 129 -9.73 -10.62 7.60
N VAL A 130 -9.73 -11.82 7.06
CA VAL A 130 -10.21 -13.03 7.73
C VAL A 130 -9.03 -13.94 8.07
N GLY A 131 -8.88 -14.27 9.36
CA GLY A 131 -7.94 -15.22 9.90
C GLY A 131 -8.64 -16.05 11.00
N HIS A 132 -7.97 -16.29 12.12
CA HIS A 132 -8.61 -16.84 13.34
C HIS A 132 -9.63 -15.85 13.93
N TYR A 133 -9.51 -14.58 13.59
CA TYR A 133 -10.44 -13.50 13.90
C TYR A 133 -10.76 -12.75 12.61
N THR A 134 -11.99 -12.21 12.48
CA THR A 134 -12.38 -11.37 11.34
C THR A 134 -12.18 -9.90 11.70
N PHE A 135 -11.19 -9.27 11.07
CA PHE A 135 -10.99 -7.82 11.16
C PHE A 135 -11.86 -7.13 10.11
N ARG A 136 -12.84 -6.36 10.55
CA ARG A 136 -13.71 -5.60 9.65
C ARG A 136 -13.06 -4.26 9.31
N GLY A 137 -12.70 -4.09 8.03
CA GLY A 137 -12.02 -2.90 7.54
C GLY A 137 -12.99 -1.83 7.07
N ASN A 138 -12.76 -0.58 7.49
CA ASN A 138 -13.43 0.60 6.94
C ASN A 138 -12.43 1.76 6.88
N ILE A 139 -11.63 1.80 5.84
CA ILE A 139 -10.57 2.79 5.66
C ILE A 139 -11.12 4.23 5.55
N ARG A 140 -12.40 4.41 5.20
CA ARG A 140 -13.04 5.73 5.18
C ARG A 140 -12.96 6.46 6.51
N LYS A 141 -12.97 5.71 7.63
CA LYS A 141 -12.84 6.31 8.97
C LYS A 141 -11.56 7.12 9.17
N LEU A 142 -10.49 6.83 8.41
CA LEU A 142 -9.26 7.64 8.44
C LEU A 142 -9.47 9.06 7.88
N PHE A 143 -10.46 9.25 7.01
CA PHE A 143 -10.72 10.52 6.33
C PHE A 143 -11.90 11.31 6.93
N THR A 144 -12.76 10.66 7.73
CA THR A 144 -13.96 11.29 8.33
C THR A 144 -13.69 11.90 9.71
N GLY A 145 -12.50 11.71 10.26
CA GLY A 145 -12.14 12.26 11.57
C GLY A 145 -12.76 11.53 12.78
N GLU A 146 -13.51 10.47 12.56
CA GLU A 146 -14.15 9.68 13.63
C GLU A 146 -13.13 9.02 14.58
N ASN A 147 -11.84 8.98 14.20
CA ASN A 147 -10.73 8.43 15.00
C ASN A 147 -9.87 9.51 15.72
N ASN A 148 -10.22 10.81 15.65
CA ASN A 148 -9.33 11.89 16.11
C ASN A 148 -9.36 12.18 17.62
N HIS A 149 -10.06 11.40 18.45
CA HIS A 149 -10.22 11.74 19.86
C HIS A 149 -9.09 11.32 20.80
N ARG A 150 -8.00 10.65 20.34
CA ARG A 150 -6.94 10.17 21.27
C ARG A 150 -5.49 10.58 21.00
N ARG A 151 -5.19 11.40 20.01
CA ARG A 151 -3.79 11.90 19.83
C ARG A 151 -3.44 13.12 20.71
N GLY A 152 -4.35 13.60 21.54
CA GLY A 152 -4.21 14.82 22.34
C GLY A 152 -3.90 14.64 23.82
N GLN A 153 -3.78 13.42 24.36
CA GLN A 153 -3.64 13.22 25.82
C GLN A 153 -2.33 12.58 26.31
N GLU A 154 -1.35 12.35 25.42
CA GLU A 154 -0.03 11.83 25.85
C GLU A 154 1.11 12.87 25.76
N ALA A 155 0.79 14.15 25.90
CA ALA A 155 1.77 15.22 26.10
C ALA A 155 1.39 16.03 27.34
N GLY A 156 1.65 15.48 28.51
CA GLY A 156 1.50 16.12 29.80
C GLY A 156 2.41 15.46 30.82
#